data_50cc3723c99cb6bfc09cc02ec13244ee
#
_entry.id   50cc3723c99cb6bfc09cc02ec13244ee
#
_cell.length_a   1.000
_cell.length_b   1.000
_cell.length_c   1.000
_cell.angle_alpha   90.00
_cell.angle_beta   90.00
_cell.angle_gamma   90.00
#
_symmetry.space_group_name_H-M   'P 1'
#
loop_
_entity.id
_entity.type
_entity.pdbx_description
1 polymer ?
#
loop_
_entity_poly.entity_id
_entity_poly.type
_entity_poly.pdbx_seq_one_letter_code
_entity_poly.pdbx_strand_id
1 'polypeptide(L)'
;MHDLTNATIEDFKQTMNIQVTPTIEVLNVDCMELKFQGHSLRYAGTAEDLKLVAEDLCLALRLSKTAWIKVPLEFRDLVRVYVGRHLQGLLIPEEVQTVNQNGIDYLMNSANKRTALQFMKWFYEEALPSIHKKA
;
A
#
# COMPACT_ATOMS: atom_id res chain seq x y z
N MET A 1 12.80 35.49 -26.90
CA MET A 1 12.71 35.09 -26.28
C MET A 1 12.43 34.28 -26.38
N HIS A 2 12.65 33.72 -26.16
CA HIS A 2 12.38 32.98 -26.23
C HIS A 2 11.67 32.72 -26.10
N ASP A 3 11.67 32.85 -26.62
CA ASP A 3 11.14 32.29 -26.29
C ASP A 3 11.03 31.99 -25.00
N LEU A 4 10.97 32.81 -24.19
CA LEU A 4 10.62 32.66 -22.83
C LEU A 4 9.29 31.97 -22.65
N THR A 5 8.38 32.25 -23.49
CA THR A 5 7.06 31.62 -23.43
C THR A 5 7.15 30.13 -23.59
N ASN A 6 7.93 29.65 -24.53
CA ASN A 6 8.10 28.24 -24.74
C ASN A 6 8.81 27.59 -23.56
N ALA A 7 9.82 28.24 -23.03
CA ALA A 7 10.52 27.75 -21.90
C ALA A 7 9.60 27.60 -20.67
N THR A 8 8.75 28.59 -20.50
CA THR A 8 7.81 28.56 -19.37
C THR A 8 6.83 27.42 -19.50
N ILE A 9 6.34 27.18 -20.70
CA ILE A 9 5.40 26.09 -20.91
C ILE A 9 6.06 24.74 -20.66
N GLU A 10 7.28 24.61 -21.14
CA GLU A 10 8.00 23.35 -20.91
C GLU A 10 8.27 23.12 -19.44
N ASP A 11 8.68 24.16 -18.74
CA ASP A 11 8.91 24.05 -17.30
C ASP A 11 7.65 23.66 -16.57
N PHE A 12 6.54 24.24 -16.97
CA PHE A 12 5.27 23.94 -16.34
C PHE A 12 4.88 22.48 -16.58
N LYS A 13 5.04 21.99 -17.78
CA LYS A 13 4.73 20.59 -18.08
C LYS A 13 5.61 19.65 -17.32
N GLN A 14 6.89 19.95 -17.21
CA GLN A 14 7.80 19.10 -16.47
C GLN A 14 7.45 19.09 -14.99
N THR A 15 7.10 20.24 -14.46
CA THR A 15 6.72 20.34 -13.07
C THR A 15 5.47 19.48 -12.79
N MET A 16 4.51 19.54 -13.67
CA MET A 16 3.30 18.76 -13.52
C MET A 16 3.60 17.26 -13.62
N ASN A 17 4.46 16.89 -14.55
CA ASN A 17 4.83 15.49 -14.69
C ASN A 17 5.53 14.98 -13.44
N ILE A 18 6.40 15.79 -12.88
CA ILE A 18 7.10 15.41 -11.65
C ILE A 18 6.12 15.22 -10.52
N GLN A 19 5.10 16.05 -10.43
CA GLN A 19 4.11 15.95 -9.38
C GLN A 19 3.23 14.72 -9.52
N VAL A 20 2.94 14.34 -10.74
CA VAL A 20 1.95 13.29 -10.99
C VAL A 20 2.60 11.93 -11.13
N THR A 21 3.72 11.85 -11.80
CA THR A 21 4.25 10.57 -12.23
C THR A 21 5.11 9.86 -11.20
N PRO A 22 6.07 10.54 -10.56
CA PRO A 22 7.06 9.81 -9.77
C PRO A 22 6.53 9.22 -8.50
N THR A 23 5.41 9.72 -8.00
CA THR A 23 4.93 9.34 -6.68
C THR A 23 3.88 8.23 -6.72
N ILE A 24 3.41 7.87 -7.91
CA ILE A 24 2.36 6.88 -8.03
C ILE A 24 2.89 5.71 -8.83
N GLU A 25 3.14 4.63 -8.13
CA GLU A 25 3.42 3.38 -8.81
C GLU A 25 2.11 2.70 -9.08
N VAL A 26 1.83 2.51 -10.35
CA VAL A 26 0.66 1.76 -10.74
C VAL A 26 1.07 0.31 -10.86
N LEU A 27 0.75 -0.46 -9.84
CA LEU A 27 0.94 -1.89 -9.92
C LEU A 27 -0.35 -2.48 -10.48
N ASN A 28 -0.29 -2.89 -11.72
CA ASN A 28 -1.39 -3.60 -12.36
C ASN A 28 -1.31 -5.05 -11.94
N VAL A 29 -1.56 -5.31 -10.67
CA VAL A 29 -1.51 -6.68 -10.16
C VAL A 29 -2.82 -7.05 -9.54
N ASP A 30 -3.14 -8.32 -9.67
CA ASP A 30 -4.22 -8.87 -8.89
C ASP A 30 -3.84 -8.71 -7.43
N CYS A 31 -4.80 -8.21 -6.66
CA CYS A 31 -4.56 -8.03 -5.24
C CYS A 31 -4.52 -9.40 -4.58
N MET A 32 -3.39 -9.72 -4.00
CA MET A 32 -3.26 -10.95 -3.22
C MET A 32 -3.83 -10.71 -1.83
N GLU A 33 -4.22 -11.78 -1.17
CA GLU A 33 -4.93 -11.66 0.10
C GLU A 33 -4.39 -12.67 1.11
N LEU A 34 -4.24 -12.20 2.35
CA LEU A 34 -3.94 -13.03 3.50
C LEU A 34 -5.09 -12.93 4.49
N LYS A 35 -5.19 -13.90 5.37
CA LYS A 35 -6.23 -13.90 6.40
C LYS A 35 -5.60 -13.95 7.78
N PHE A 36 -6.00 -13.02 8.63
CA PHE A 36 -5.57 -12.99 10.02
C PHE A 36 -6.79 -12.83 10.91
N GLN A 37 -7.12 -13.86 11.66
CA GLN A 37 -8.27 -13.87 12.59
C GLN A 37 -9.55 -13.35 11.93
N GLY A 38 -9.79 -13.79 10.71
CA GLY A 38 -10.98 -13.41 9.98
C GLY A 38 -10.86 -12.10 9.20
N HIS A 39 -9.79 -11.36 9.39
CA HIS A 39 -9.55 -10.12 8.63
C HIS A 39 -8.81 -10.41 7.35
N SER A 40 -9.29 -9.83 6.25
CA SER A 40 -8.59 -9.90 4.97
C SER A 40 -7.53 -8.82 4.91
N LEU A 41 -6.30 -9.23 4.63
CA LEU A 41 -5.20 -8.28 4.42
C LEU A 41 -4.75 -8.41 2.97
N ARG A 42 -5.02 -7.40 2.20
CA ARG A 42 -4.57 -7.35 0.81
C ARG A 42 -3.13 -6.88 0.79
N TYR A 43 -2.36 -7.42 -0.12
CA TYR A 43 -0.95 -7.06 -0.22
C TYR A 43 -0.48 -7.09 -1.66
N ALA A 44 0.64 -6.41 -1.89
CA ALA A 44 1.36 -6.42 -3.15
C ALA A 44 2.83 -6.61 -2.85
N GLY A 45 3.59 -6.97 -3.87
CA GLY A 45 5.03 -7.12 -3.75
C GLY A 45 5.43 -8.52 -3.31
N THR A 46 6.66 -8.61 -2.80
CA THR A 46 7.26 -9.87 -2.39
C THR A 46 7.51 -9.86 -0.90
N ALA A 47 7.98 -11.00 -0.36
CA ALA A 47 8.29 -11.05 1.06
C ALA A 47 9.40 -10.07 1.44
N GLU A 48 10.31 -9.78 0.50
CA GLU A 48 11.42 -8.86 0.73
C GLU A 48 11.02 -7.40 0.56
N ASP A 49 9.97 -7.14 -0.21
CA ASP A 49 9.50 -5.78 -0.45
C ASP A 49 7.97 -5.81 -0.42
N LEU A 50 7.45 -6.06 0.77
CA LEU A 50 6.04 -6.25 0.98
C LEU A 50 5.33 -4.92 1.20
N LYS A 51 4.15 -4.80 0.61
CA LYS A 51 3.28 -3.65 0.81
C LYS A 51 1.92 -4.16 1.23
N LEU A 52 1.53 -3.85 2.45
CA LEU A 52 0.21 -4.21 2.95
C LEU A 52 -0.74 -3.02 2.78
N VAL A 53 -1.98 -3.32 2.44
CA VAL A 53 -2.99 -2.27 2.37
C VAL A 53 -3.18 -1.72 3.78
N ALA A 54 -2.98 -0.41 3.93
CA ALA A 54 -2.92 0.23 5.24
C ALA A 54 -4.22 0.11 6.02
N GLU A 55 -5.35 0.32 5.36
CA GLU A 55 -6.64 0.21 6.01
C GLU A 55 -6.89 -1.20 6.53
N ASP A 56 -6.56 -2.20 5.72
CA ASP A 56 -6.73 -3.59 6.11
C ASP A 56 -5.89 -3.92 7.35
N LEU A 57 -4.67 -3.44 7.37
CA LEU A 57 -3.77 -3.67 8.50
C LEU A 57 -4.28 -2.98 9.75
N CYS A 58 -4.75 -1.76 9.63
CA CYS A 58 -5.32 -1.06 10.79
C CYS A 58 -6.47 -1.83 11.40
N LEU A 59 -7.37 -2.33 10.56
CA LEU A 59 -8.50 -3.10 11.05
C LEU A 59 -8.06 -4.41 11.69
N ALA A 60 -7.08 -5.08 11.10
CA ALA A 60 -6.55 -6.32 11.66
C ALA A 60 -5.90 -6.10 13.02
N LEU A 61 -5.28 -4.95 13.21
CA LEU A 61 -4.65 -4.59 14.48
C LEU A 61 -5.62 -3.95 15.45
N ARG A 62 -6.90 -3.89 15.08
CA ARG A 62 -7.97 -3.31 15.90
C ARG A 62 -7.75 -1.83 16.18
N LEU A 63 -7.16 -1.15 15.22
CA LEU A 63 -7.02 0.28 15.23
C LEU A 63 -8.14 0.90 14.40
N SER A 64 -8.29 2.22 14.51
CA SER A 64 -9.16 2.95 13.61
C SER A 64 -8.69 2.71 12.17
N LYS A 65 -9.61 2.60 11.24
CA LYS A 65 -9.25 2.32 9.86
C LYS A 65 -8.45 3.45 9.21
N THR A 66 -8.39 4.61 9.86
CA THR A 66 -7.59 5.74 9.38
C THR A 66 -6.34 5.97 10.20
N ALA A 67 -5.99 5.05 11.09
CA ALA A 67 -4.80 5.20 11.93
C ALA A 67 -3.53 5.30 11.09
N TRP A 68 -3.53 4.76 9.88
CA TRP A 68 -2.38 4.81 9.00
C TRP A 68 -1.98 6.23 8.60
N ILE A 69 -2.87 7.21 8.76
CA ILE A 69 -2.56 8.60 8.43
C ILE A 69 -1.37 9.11 9.23
N LYS A 70 -1.15 8.57 10.42
CA LYS A 70 -0.04 8.97 11.27
C LYS A 70 1.29 8.34 10.87
N VAL A 71 1.26 7.34 10.01
CA VAL A 71 2.48 6.70 9.54
C VAL A 71 3.26 7.69 8.68
N PRO A 72 4.58 7.83 8.87
CA PRO A 72 5.36 8.74 8.04
C PRO A 72 5.17 8.45 6.56
N LEU A 73 5.17 9.52 5.77
CA LEU A 73 4.94 9.41 4.32
C LEU A 73 5.95 8.49 3.64
N GLU A 74 7.16 8.47 4.14
CA GLU A 74 8.23 7.66 3.55
C GLU A 74 7.99 6.16 3.72
N PHE A 75 7.05 5.77 4.61
CA PHE A 75 6.69 4.37 4.82
C PHE A 75 5.38 4.00 4.14
N ARG A 76 4.81 4.89 3.35
CA ARG A 76 3.54 4.69 2.68
C ARG A 76 3.68 4.82 1.17
N ASP A 77 2.84 4.09 0.46
CA ASP A 77 2.74 4.20 -0.99
C ASP A 77 1.28 4.20 -1.39
N LEU A 78 1.01 4.77 -2.55
CA LEU A 78 -0.30 4.71 -3.17
C LEU A 78 -0.21 3.73 -4.33
N VAL A 79 -1.03 2.70 -4.28
CA VAL A 79 -0.97 1.62 -5.26
C VAL A 79 -2.34 1.49 -5.90
N ARG A 80 -2.36 1.30 -7.21
CA ARG A 80 -3.58 1.03 -7.93
C ARG A 80 -3.69 -0.47 -8.16
N VAL A 81 -4.75 -1.05 -7.63
CA VAL A 81 -4.98 -2.49 -7.74
C VAL A 81 -6.29 -2.74 -8.45
N TYR A 82 -6.35 -3.86 -9.15
CA TYR A 82 -7.59 -4.31 -9.76
C TYR A 82 -8.17 -5.39 -8.85
N VAL A 83 -9.31 -5.07 -8.26
CA VAL A 83 -9.88 -5.91 -7.21
C VAL A 83 -10.95 -6.87 -7.69
N GLY A 84 -10.92 -7.22 -8.94
CA GLY A 84 -11.85 -8.21 -9.45
C GLY A 84 -13.29 -7.74 -9.57
N ARG A 85 -13.54 -6.46 -9.36
CA ARG A 85 -14.87 -5.92 -9.59
C ARG A 85 -15.04 -5.61 -11.07
N HIS A 86 -16.22 -5.91 -11.56
CA HIS A 86 -16.53 -5.66 -12.97
C HIS A 86 -17.74 -4.76 -13.07
N LEU A 87 -17.61 -3.75 -13.90
CA LEU A 87 -18.74 -2.96 -14.33
C LEU A 87 -18.83 -3.13 -15.83
N GLN A 88 -19.90 -3.81 -16.29
CA GLN A 88 -20.09 -4.08 -17.69
C GLN A 88 -18.89 -4.80 -18.31
N GLY A 89 -18.30 -5.72 -17.57
CA GLY A 89 -17.20 -6.52 -18.08
C GLY A 89 -15.82 -5.88 -17.96
N LEU A 90 -15.74 -4.71 -17.37
CA LEU A 90 -14.46 -4.01 -17.19
C LEU A 90 -14.00 -4.12 -15.76
N LEU A 91 -12.70 -4.38 -15.57
CA LEU A 91 -12.09 -4.34 -14.25
C LEU A 91 -12.00 -2.90 -13.81
N ILE A 92 -12.39 -2.64 -12.57
CA ILE A 92 -12.35 -1.30 -12.00
C ILE A 92 -11.12 -1.19 -11.11
N PRO A 93 -10.18 -0.31 -11.43
CA PRO A 93 -9.02 -0.12 -10.55
C PRO A 93 -9.42 0.62 -9.29
N GLU A 94 -8.75 0.30 -8.20
CA GLU A 94 -8.94 0.97 -6.94
C GLU A 94 -7.58 1.44 -6.44
N GLU A 95 -7.49 2.69 -6.04
CA GLU A 95 -6.26 3.22 -5.46
C GLU A 95 -6.32 3.04 -3.95
N VAL A 96 -5.30 2.40 -3.41
CA VAL A 96 -5.26 2.13 -1.98
C VAL A 96 -3.92 2.58 -1.41
N GLN A 97 -3.96 3.05 -0.18
CA GLN A 97 -2.73 3.35 0.55
C GLN A 97 -2.14 2.05 1.07
N THR A 98 -0.83 1.90 0.91
CA THR A 98 -0.12 0.75 1.44
C THR A 98 0.99 1.21 2.37
N VAL A 99 1.48 0.30 3.19
CA VAL A 99 2.62 0.55 4.06
C VAL A 99 3.67 -0.51 3.82
N ASN A 100 4.94 -0.11 3.89
CA ASN A 100 6.06 -1.03 3.79
C ASN A 100 6.35 -1.63 5.17
N GLN A 101 7.44 -2.37 5.30
CA GLN A 101 7.77 -3.03 6.57
C GLN A 101 7.89 -2.04 7.72
N ASN A 102 8.49 -0.87 7.48
CA ASN A 102 8.62 0.14 8.51
C ASN A 102 7.25 0.67 8.94
N GLY A 103 6.34 0.82 7.98
CA GLY A 103 4.98 1.25 8.29
C GLY A 103 4.21 0.18 9.05
N ILE A 104 4.43 -1.09 8.71
CA ILE A 104 3.84 -2.20 9.43
C ILE A 104 4.29 -2.16 10.89
N ASP A 105 5.58 -1.99 11.11
CA ASP A 105 6.13 -1.92 12.47
C ASP A 105 5.58 -0.73 13.23
N TYR A 106 5.44 0.40 12.56
CA TYR A 106 4.88 1.60 13.17
C TYR A 106 3.46 1.32 13.68
N LEU A 107 2.63 0.70 12.86
CA LEU A 107 1.25 0.42 13.24
C LEU A 107 1.18 -0.67 14.31
N MET A 108 2.05 -1.66 14.26
CA MET A 108 2.10 -2.66 15.32
C MET A 108 2.42 -2.02 16.67
N ASN A 109 3.32 -1.05 16.68
CA ASN A 109 3.67 -0.34 17.90
C ASN A 109 2.53 0.51 18.43
N SER A 110 1.61 0.91 17.55
CA SER A 110 0.44 1.70 17.94
C SER A 110 -0.69 0.84 18.47
N ALA A 111 -0.61 -0.45 18.24
CA ALA A 111 -1.68 -1.37 18.61
C ALA A 111 -1.54 -1.80 20.06
N ASN A 112 -2.62 -2.38 20.59
CA ASN A 112 -2.60 -3.04 21.86
C ASN A 112 -1.52 -4.12 21.84
N LYS A 113 -0.77 -4.23 22.96
CA LYS A 113 0.37 -5.13 23.01
C LYS A 113 0.01 -6.58 22.70
N ARG A 114 -1.11 -7.04 23.22
CA ARG A 114 -1.56 -8.42 22.98
C ARG A 114 -1.86 -8.65 21.50
N THR A 115 -2.59 -7.73 20.89
CA THR A 115 -2.92 -7.83 19.46
C THR A 115 -1.65 -7.77 18.61
N ALA A 116 -0.75 -6.86 18.95
CA ALA A 116 0.49 -6.71 18.21
C ALA A 116 1.33 -8.00 18.27
N LEU A 117 1.42 -8.62 19.44
CA LEU A 117 2.18 -9.87 19.57
C LEU A 117 1.55 -11.00 18.77
N GLN A 118 0.23 -11.11 18.79
CA GLN A 118 -0.46 -12.13 18.02
C GLN A 118 -0.25 -11.91 16.52
N PHE A 119 -0.34 -10.67 16.08
CA PHE A 119 -0.13 -10.34 14.68
C PHE A 119 1.32 -10.62 14.27
N MET A 120 2.28 -10.21 15.09
CA MET A 120 3.69 -10.41 14.80
C MET A 120 4.02 -11.90 14.65
N LYS A 121 3.50 -12.73 15.56
CA LYS A 121 3.74 -14.15 15.49
C LYS A 121 3.18 -14.74 14.21
N TRP A 122 1.93 -14.41 13.89
CA TRP A 122 1.30 -14.89 12.66
C TRP A 122 2.06 -14.39 11.43
N PHE A 123 2.44 -13.12 11.46
CA PHE A 123 3.08 -12.48 10.30
C PHE A 123 4.41 -13.14 9.95
N TYR A 124 5.25 -13.36 10.95
CA TYR A 124 6.57 -13.92 10.69
C TYR A 124 6.57 -15.44 10.56
N GLU A 125 5.65 -16.13 11.20
CA GLU A 125 5.63 -17.59 11.16
C GLU A 125 4.76 -18.16 10.05
N GLU A 126 3.75 -17.43 9.60
CA GLU A 126 2.83 -17.94 8.60
C GLU A 126 2.73 -17.07 7.36
N ALA A 127 2.56 -15.76 7.52
CA ALA A 127 2.29 -14.88 6.39
C ALA A 127 3.49 -14.72 5.48
N LEU A 128 4.62 -14.28 6.00
CA LEU A 128 5.82 -14.08 5.19
C LEU A 128 6.31 -15.37 4.53
N PRO A 129 6.37 -16.52 5.24
CA PRO A 129 6.74 -17.75 4.55
C PRO A 129 5.77 -18.13 3.44
N SER A 130 4.49 -17.87 3.61
CA SER A 130 3.50 -18.15 2.59
C SER A 130 3.71 -17.29 1.34
N ILE A 131 4.00 -16.01 1.54
CA ILE A 131 4.29 -15.09 0.44
C ILE A 131 5.57 -15.50 -0.27
N HIS A 132 6.59 -15.87 0.50
CA HIS A 132 7.88 -16.27 -0.06
C HIS A 132 7.73 -17.51 -0.95
N LYS A 133 6.90 -18.47 -0.56
CA LYS A 133 6.67 -19.67 -1.34
C LYS A 133 6.01 -19.37 -2.68
N LYS A 134 5.19 -18.34 -2.75
CA LYS A 134 4.49 -17.99 -3.97
C LYS A 134 5.37 -17.22 -4.96
N ALA A 135 6.46 -16.68 -4.48
CA ALA A 135 7.41 -15.99 -5.32
C ALA A 135 8.35 -16.97 -6.06
#